data_2dcb9714d5ed171c07ed889471629e7a
#
_entry.id   2dcb9714d5ed171c07ed889471629e7a
#
_cell.length_a   1.000
_cell.length_b   1.000
_cell.length_c   1.000
_cell.angle_alpha   90.00
_cell.angle_beta   90.00
_cell.angle_gamma   90.00
#
_symmetry.space_group_name_H-M   'P 1'
#
loop_
_entity.id
_entity.type
_entity.pdbx_description
1 polymer ?
#
loop_
_entity_poly.entity_id
_entity_poly.type
_entity_poly.pdbx_seq_one_letter_code
_entity_poly.pdbx_strand_id
1 'polypeptide(L)' 'NRAKWLLITELKMTETDAHRYIEKQAMDRCVSKKEIAEEIIKTYA' A
#
# COMPACT_ATOMS: atom_id res chain seq x y z
N ASN A 1 -8.02 -6.34 -1.62
CA ASN A 1 -7.12 -5.59 -2.45
C ASN A 1 -5.71 -6.18 -2.40
N ARG A 2 -5.11 -6.42 -3.57
CA ARG A 2 -3.82 -7.10 -3.66
C ARG A 2 -2.69 -6.32 -3.00
N ALA A 3 -2.67 -5.01 -3.16
CA ALA A 3 -1.62 -4.20 -2.55
C ALA A 3 -1.66 -4.28 -1.04
N LYS A 4 -2.84 -4.17 -0.47
CA LYS A 4 -3.00 -4.27 0.98
C LYS A 4 -2.58 -5.65 1.46
N TRP A 5 -2.96 -6.68 0.73
CA TRP A 5 -2.59 -8.04 1.05
C TRP A 5 -1.08 -8.22 1.03
N LEU A 6 -0.42 -7.66 0.02
CA LEU A 6 1.04 -7.73 -0.07
C LEU A 6 1.72 -7.06 1.11
N LEU A 7 1.23 -5.90 1.53
CA LEU A 7 1.79 -5.24 2.69
C LEU A 7 1.65 -6.09 3.95
N ILE A 8 0.51 -6.73 4.10
CA ILE A 8 0.27 -7.58 5.26
C ILE A 8 1.21 -8.78 5.25
N THR A 9 1.38 -9.42 4.11
CA THR A 9 2.18 -10.64 4.02
C THR A 9 3.68 -10.37 3.95
N GLU A 10 4.10 -9.36 3.20
CA GLU A 10 5.53 -9.10 2.99
C GLU A 10 6.14 -8.27 4.12
N LEU A 11 5.41 -7.28 4.60
CA LEU A 11 5.91 -6.39 5.65
C LEU A 11 5.30 -6.68 7.01
N LYS A 12 4.45 -7.70 7.09
CA LYS A 12 3.81 -8.14 8.35
C LYS A 12 3.04 -7.02 9.03
N MET A 13 2.43 -6.18 8.22
CA MET A 13 1.58 -5.11 8.74
C MET A 13 0.20 -5.67 9.08
N THR A 14 -0.48 -5.00 10.01
CA THR A 14 -1.88 -5.30 10.24
C THR A 14 -2.70 -4.66 9.11
N GLU A 15 -3.98 -5.06 9.01
CA GLU A 15 -4.85 -4.48 7.99
C GLU A 15 -4.96 -2.97 8.16
N THR A 16 -5.09 -2.51 9.39
CA THR A 16 -5.17 -1.07 9.67
C THR A 16 -3.88 -0.36 9.28
N ASP A 17 -2.74 -0.94 9.61
CA ASP A 17 -1.46 -0.34 9.28
C ASP A 17 -1.25 -0.26 7.77
N ALA A 18 -1.62 -1.31 7.04
CA ALA A 18 -1.50 -1.32 5.59
C ALA A 18 -2.36 -0.23 4.96
N HIS A 19 -3.58 -0.08 5.46
CA HIS A 19 -4.48 0.96 4.97
C HIS A 19 -3.91 2.35 5.20
N ARG A 20 -3.38 2.59 6.40
CA ARG A 20 -2.77 3.88 6.73
C ARG A 20 -1.54 4.15 5.89
N TYR A 21 -0.74 3.13 5.65
CA TYR A 21 0.45 3.27 4.83
C TYR A 21 0.09 3.78 3.43
N ILE A 22 -0.90 3.15 2.82
CA ILE A 22 -1.33 3.53 1.48
C ILE A 22 -1.87 4.97 1.47
N GLU A 23 -2.69 5.30 2.46
CA GLU A 23 -3.25 6.65 2.55
C GLU A 23 -2.16 7.70 2.74
N LYS A 24 -1.23 7.44 3.62
CA LYS A 24 -0.16 8.38 3.92
C LYS A 24 0.72 8.61 2.69
N GLN A 25 1.10 7.54 2.02
CA GLN A 25 1.93 7.66 0.82
C GLN A 25 1.21 8.44 -0.28
N ALA A 26 -0.07 8.18 -0.46
CA ALA A 26 -0.85 8.89 -1.47
C ALA A 26 -0.90 10.38 -1.15
N MET A 27 -1.09 10.71 0.11
CA MET A 27 -1.16 12.10 0.54
C MET A 27 0.20 12.80 0.42
N ASP A 28 1.26 12.16 0.88
CA ASP A 28 2.61 12.74 0.85
C ASP A 28 3.08 12.99 -0.57
N ARG A 29 2.73 12.10 -1.48
CA ARG A 29 3.16 12.19 -2.87
C ARG A 29 2.15 12.87 -3.78
N CYS A 30 1.00 13.26 -3.22
CA CYS A 30 -0.07 13.90 -3.98
C CYS A 30 -0.52 13.08 -5.18
N VAL A 31 -0.62 11.78 -4.98
CA VAL A 31 -1.09 10.85 -6.01
C VAL A 31 -2.29 10.08 -5.47
N SER A 32 -2.97 9.34 -6.35
CA SER A 32 -4.13 8.57 -5.93
C SER A 32 -3.70 7.31 -5.20
N LYS A 33 -4.60 6.80 -4.36
CA LYS A 33 -4.34 5.53 -3.66
C LYS A 33 -4.13 4.41 -4.66
N LYS A 34 -4.81 4.46 -5.79
CA LYS A 34 -4.66 3.46 -6.83
C LYS A 34 -3.22 3.42 -7.35
N GLU A 35 -2.61 4.57 -7.53
CA GLU A 35 -1.22 4.63 -7.99
C GLU A 35 -0.28 4.02 -6.97
N ILE A 36 -0.50 4.31 -5.69
CA ILE A 36 0.31 3.72 -4.64
C ILE A 36 0.16 2.21 -4.63
N ALA A 37 -1.08 1.74 -4.78
CA ALA A 37 -1.35 0.31 -4.81
C ALA A 37 -0.62 -0.37 -5.98
N GLU A 38 -0.62 0.26 -7.13
CA GLU A 38 0.08 -0.29 -8.30
C GLU A 38 1.58 -0.36 -8.08
N GLU A 39 2.16 0.65 -7.45
CA GLU A 39 3.58 0.63 -7.12
C GLU A 39 3.93 -0.50 -6.16
N ILE A 40 3.09 -0.71 -5.17
CA ILE A 40 3.31 -1.79 -4.21
C ILE A 40 3.28 -3.14 -4.92
N ILE A 41 2.30 -3.34 -5.79
CA ILE A 41 2.20 -4.57 -6.55
C ILE A 41 3.44 -4.79 -7.42
N LYS A 42 3.93 -3.72 -8.05
CA LYS A 42 5.14 -3.79 -8.86
C LYS A 42 6.37 -4.15 -8.03
N THR A 43 6.45 -3.60 -6.83
CA THR A 43 7.61 -3.78 -5.97
C THR A 43 7.69 -5.18 -5.39
N TYR A 44 6.55 -5.72 -4.97
CA TYR A 44 6.50 -6.98 -4.25
C TYR A 44 5.97 -8.16 -5.06
N ALA A 45 5.46 -7.91 -6.22
CA ALA A 45 4.89 -9.02 -7.02
C ALA A 45 5.92 -9.71 -7.94
#